data_044b04f7312ba2c96c1774afc8515551
#
_entry.id   044b04f7312ba2c96c1774afc8515551
#
_cell.length_a   1.000
_cell.length_b   1.000
_cell.length_c   1.000
_cell.angle_alpha   90.00
_cell.angle_beta   90.00
_cell.angle_gamma   90.00
#
_symmetry.space_group_name_H-M   'P 1'
#
loop_
_entity.id
_entity.type
_entity.pdbx_description
1 polymer ?
#
loop_
_entity_poly.entity_id
_entity_poly.type
_entity_poly.pdbx_seq_one_letter_code
_entity_poly.pdbx_strand_id
1 'polypeptide(L)'
;MVGKQEGKPLSFKAVEMMKPGDKDKADVGENRGLRVSCGATGVKSFFYRYTSPLTGKLAQVKIGNFPQTSLAAARLKLHELKLLRQEGRCPATELKKDKIQRAI
;
A
#
# COMPACT_ATOMS: atom_id res chain seq x y z
N MET A 1 -19.68 17.44 -7.57
CA MET A 1 -19.16 17.36 -7.51
C MET A 1 -18.45 17.00 -7.28
N VAL A 2 -18.26 16.88 -7.34
CA VAL A 2 -17.50 16.50 -7.24
C VAL A 2 -16.69 16.55 -6.52
N GLY A 3 -16.43 16.80 -6.31
CA GLY A 3 -15.53 17.03 -5.56
C GLY A 3 -15.01 16.29 -4.57
N LYS A 4 -15.21 15.96 -4.13
CA LYS A 4 -14.74 15.55 -3.40
C LYS A 4 -14.11 14.67 -3.44
N GLN A 5 -13.83 14.64 -3.57
CA GLN A 5 -13.31 13.89 -3.67
C GLN A 5 -12.40 13.26 -3.14
N GLU A 6 -11.90 12.89 -3.55
CA GLU A 6 -10.74 12.23 -3.16
C GLU A 6 -9.88 13.12 -2.41
N GLY A 7 -9.09 12.83 -1.52
CA GLY A 7 -8.21 13.66 -0.78
C GLY A 7 -7.00 14.09 -1.61
N LYS A 8 -6.00 14.62 -0.97
CA LYS A 8 -4.76 15.02 -1.60
C LYS A 8 -3.83 13.81 -1.76
N PRO A 9 -2.92 13.83 -2.74
CA PRO A 9 -1.92 12.78 -2.85
C PRO A 9 -1.08 12.70 -1.58
N LEU A 10 -0.57 11.52 -1.29
CA LEU A 10 0.36 11.35 -0.18
C LEU A 10 1.63 12.13 -0.46
N SER A 11 2.21 12.70 0.58
CA SER A 11 3.48 13.41 0.48
C SER A 11 4.38 12.93 1.61
N PHE A 12 5.69 13.14 1.45
CA PHE A 12 6.65 12.80 2.47
C PHE A 12 6.26 13.43 3.81
N LYS A 13 5.95 14.71 3.77
CA LYS A 13 5.62 15.44 4.99
C LYS A 13 4.35 14.91 5.64
N ALA A 14 3.34 14.60 4.84
CA ALA A 14 2.09 14.09 5.38
C ALA A 14 2.31 12.77 6.10
N VAL A 15 3.14 11.90 5.53
CA VAL A 15 3.47 10.61 6.16
C VAL A 15 4.31 10.83 7.41
N GLU A 16 5.32 11.68 7.30
CA GLU A 16 6.22 11.95 8.42
C GLU A 16 5.49 12.48 9.63
N MET A 17 4.47 13.30 9.42
CA MET A 17 3.74 13.92 10.50
C MET A 17 2.60 13.09 11.09
N MET A 18 2.38 11.89 10.58
CA MET A 18 1.35 11.02 11.15
C MET A 18 1.72 10.62 12.57
N LYS A 19 0.69 10.51 13.40
CA LYS A 19 0.86 10.16 14.82
C LYS A 19 0.03 8.92 15.15
N PRO A 20 0.38 8.20 16.22
CA PRO A 20 -0.47 7.09 16.67
C PRO A 20 -1.89 7.57 16.88
N GLY A 21 -2.84 6.78 16.41
CA GLY A 21 -4.25 7.14 16.49
C GLY A 21 -4.78 7.89 15.30
N ASP A 22 -3.91 8.38 14.42
CA ASP A 22 -4.36 9.02 13.18
C ASP A 22 -5.02 7.98 12.28
N LYS A 23 -6.01 8.44 11.53
CA LYS A 23 -6.64 7.56 10.54
C LYS A 23 -5.67 7.30 9.40
N ASP A 24 -5.82 6.13 8.78
CA ASP A 24 -5.02 5.78 7.61
C ASP A 24 -5.20 6.84 6.53
N LYS A 25 -4.12 7.11 5.81
CA LYS A 25 -4.15 8.00 4.66
C LYS A 25 -4.02 7.18 3.39
N ALA A 26 -4.67 7.63 2.34
CA ALA A 26 -4.66 6.92 1.05
C ALA A 26 -4.13 7.85 -0.03
N ASP A 27 -3.39 7.28 -0.97
CA ASP A 27 -2.95 8.03 -2.14
C ASP A 27 -4.08 8.08 -3.16
N VAL A 28 -3.90 8.90 -4.19
CA VAL A 28 -4.95 9.15 -5.18
C VAL A 28 -4.38 9.00 -6.59
N GLY A 29 -5.27 9.03 -7.58
CA GLY A 29 -4.88 9.00 -8.98
C GLY A 29 -4.23 7.68 -9.36
N GLU A 30 -3.09 7.75 -10.00
CA GLU A 30 -2.37 6.56 -10.45
C GLU A 30 -1.87 5.70 -9.29
N ASN A 31 -1.78 6.28 -8.10
CA ASN A 31 -1.32 5.58 -6.91
C ASN A 31 -2.47 5.11 -6.01
N ARG A 32 -3.67 5.08 -6.56
CA ARG A 32 -4.82 4.61 -5.81
C ARG A 32 -4.59 3.18 -5.33
N GLY A 33 -4.98 2.91 -4.10
CA GLY A 33 -4.74 1.62 -3.47
C GLY A 33 -3.58 1.65 -2.49
N LEU A 34 -2.69 2.63 -2.62
CA LEU A 34 -1.61 2.81 -1.66
C LEU A 34 -2.16 3.45 -0.40
N ARG A 35 -1.90 2.84 0.73
CA ARG A 35 -2.35 3.36 2.02
C ARG A 35 -1.18 3.36 2.99
N VAL A 36 -1.23 4.28 3.94
CA VAL A 36 -0.25 4.33 5.02
C VAL A 36 -1.00 4.41 6.33
N SER A 37 -0.55 3.63 7.32
CA SER A 37 -1.11 3.68 8.65
C SER A 37 -0.01 3.92 9.66
N CYS A 38 -0.38 4.50 10.80
CA CYS A 38 0.56 4.74 11.89
C CYS A 38 0.12 3.89 13.08
N GLY A 39 0.98 2.97 13.49
CA GLY A 39 0.68 2.08 14.60
C GLY A 39 0.82 2.77 15.95
N ALA A 40 0.46 2.04 17.00
CA ALA A 40 0.49 2.57 18.36
C ALA A 40 1.88 3.00 18.80
N THR A 41 2.91 2.39 18.23
CA THR A 41 4.30 2.74 18.56
C THR A 41 4.87 3.84 17.67
N GLY A 42 4.06 4.39 16.77
CA GLY A 42 4.51 5.43 15.86
C GLY A 42 5.10 4.92 14.56
N VAL A 43 5.16 3.61 14.38
CA VAL A 43 5.68 3.03 13.13
C VAL A 43 4.66 3.22 12.02
N LYS A 44 5.12 3.77 10.90
CA LYS A 44 4.27 4.02 9.74
C LYS A 44 4.53 2.94 8.70
N SER A 45 3.46 2.34 8.19
CA SER A 45 3.55 1.22 7.25
C SER A 45 2.75 1.51 6.01
N PHE A 46 3.31 1.11 4.85
CA PHE A 46 2.63 1.24 3.56
C PHE A 46 1.98 -0.08 3.20
N PHE A 47 0.77 0.00 2.63
CA PHE A 47 0.00 -1.17 2.20
C PHE A 47 -0.60 -0.93 0.83
N TYR A 48 -0.81 -2.03 0.10
CA TYR A 48 -1.62 -2.02 -1.11
C TYR A 48 -2.95 -2.71 -0.78
N ARG A 49 -4.04 -1.98 -0.94
CA ARG A 49 -5.38 -2.51 -0.72
C ARG A 49 -6.06 -2.73 -2.06
N TYR A 50 -6.58 -3.92 -2.28
CA TYR A 50 -7.15 -4.28 -3.57
C TYR A 50 -8.20 -5.37 -3.40
N THR A 51 -8.98 -5.61 -4.47
CA THR A 51 -9.91 -6.72 -4.49
C THR A 51 -9.20 -7.90 -5.14
N SER A 52 -9.13 -9.02 -4.42
CA SER A 52 -8.42 -10.20 -4.91
C SER A 52 -9.09 -10.77 -6.15
N PRO A 53 -8.35 -11.02 -7.23
CA PRO A 53 -8.92 -11.64 -8.42
C PRO A 53 -9.27 -13.11 -8.21
N LEU A 54 -8.76 -13.72 -7.13
CA LEU A 54 -9.03 -15.12 -6.84
C LEU A 54 -10.28 -15.33 -6.00
N THR A 55 -10.54 -14.42 -5.05
CA THR A 55 -11.65 -14.61 -4.11
C THR A 55 -12.74 -13.57 -4.25
N GLY A 56 -12.48 -12.46 -4.95
CA GLY A 56 -13.42 -11.36 -5.05
C GLY A 56 -13.53 -10.53 -3.78
N LYS A 57 -12.75 -10.85 -2.77
CA LYS A 57 -12.80 -10.14 -1.49
C LYS A 57 -11.68 -9.12 -1.37
N LEU A 58 -11.89 -8.15 -0.50
CA LEU A 58 -10.89 -7.13 -0.23
C LEU A 58 -9.67 -7.77 0.42
N ALA A 59 -8.50 -7.42 -0.07
CA ALA A 59 -7.24 -7.92 0.46
C ALA A 59 -6.26 -6.77 0.65
N GLN A 60 -5.22 -7.00 1.44
CA GLN A 60 -4.22 -6.01 1.72
C GLN A 60 -2.86 -6.68 1.87
N VAL A 61 -1.84 -6.05 1.28
CA VAL A 61 -0.48 -6.59 1.37
C VAL A 61 0.43 -5.46 1.83
N LYS A 62 1.33 -5.77 2.77
CA LYS A 62 2.26 -4.79 3.29
C LYS A 62 3.40 -4.57 2.30
N ILE A 63 3.71 -3.31 2.03
CA ILE A 63 4.79 -2.93 1.15
C ILE A 63 6.08 -2.70 1.92
N GLY A 64 6.00 -1.97 3.02
CA GLY A 64 7.17 -1.69 3.84
C GLY A 64 6.87 -0.64 4.88
N ASN A 65 7.88 -0.30 5.67
CA ASN A 65 7.77 0.70 6.73
C ASN A 65 8.50 1.97 6.34
N PHE A 66 7.91 3.10 6.69
CA PHE A 66 8.55 4.41 6.52
C PHE A 66 9.41 4.68 7.76
N PRO A 67 10.58 5.27 7.65
CA PRO A 67 11.18 5.83 6.42
C PRO A 67 12.10 4.86 5.67
N GLN A 68 12.29 3.64 6.16
CA GLN A 68 13.15 2.67 5.47
C GLN A 68 12.70 2.46 4.02
N THR A 69 11.37 2.38 3.82
CA THR A 69 10.79 2.40 2.50
C THR A 69 10.29 3.81 2.26
N SER A 70 10.87 4.50 1.29
CA SER A 70 10.44 5.86 0.95
C SER A 70 9.09 5.83 0.27
N LEU A 71 8.42 6.99 0.22
CA LEU A 71 7.15 7.09 -0.49
C LEU A 71 7.33 6.74 -1.97
N ALA A 72 8.42 7.19 -2.59
CA ALA A 72 8.70 6.87 -3.98
C ALA A 72 8.88 5.37 -4.19
N ALA A 73 9.61 4.71 -3.29
CA ALA A 73 9.80 3.26 -3.36
C ALA A 73 8.48 2.52 -3.15
N ALA A 74 7.64 3.01 -2.24
CA ALA A 74 6.33 2.41 -2.01
C ALA A 74 5.47 2.50 -3.26
N ARG A 75 5.52 3.63 -3.97
CA ARG A 75 4.76 3.81 -5.21
C ARG A 75 5.25 2.89 -6.31
N LEU A 76 6.55 2.68 -6.42
CA LEU A 76 7.10 1.75 -7.38
C LEU A 76 6.62 0.33 -7.11
N LYS A 77 6.69 -0.09 -5.85
CA LYS A 77 6.23 -1.42 -5.47
C LYS A 77 4.74 -1.57 -5.73
N LEU A 78 3.97 -0.52 -5.46
CA LEU A 78 2.55 -0.51 -5.74
C LEU A 78 2.25 -0.84 -7.20
N HIS A 79 2.99 -0.21 -8.12
CA HIS A 79 2.76 -0.43 -9.55
C HIS A 79 3.12 -1.84 -9.97
N GLU A 80 4.17 -2.42 -9.39
CA GLU A 80 4.50 -3.82 -9.62
C GLU A 80 3.37 -4.75 -9.19
N LEU A 81 2.81 -4.47 -8.01
CA LEU A 81 1.72 -5.28 -7.47
C LEU A 81 0.45 -5.14 -8.31
N LYS A 82 0.20 -3.93 -8.82
CA LYS A 82 -0.95 -3.71 -9.70
C LYS A 82 -0.82 -4.50 -11.01
N LEU A 83 0.39 -4.63 -11.54
CA LEU A 83 0.62 -5.43 -12.73
C LEU A 83 0.28 -6.89 -12.47
N LEU A 84 0.69 -7.42 -11.32
CA LEU A 84 0.35 -8.79 -10.95
C LEU A 84 -1.17 -8.98 -10.92
N ARG A 85 -1.88 -8.03 -10.34
CA ARG A 85 -3.33 -8.12 -10.26
C ARG A 85 -3.96 -8.08 -11.65
N GLN A 86 -3.44 -7.25 -12.55
CA GLN A 86 -3.95 -7.18 -13.92
C GLN A 86 -3.78 -8.49 -14.66
N GLU A 87 -2.77 -9.27 -14.30
CA GLU A 87 -2.52 -10.57 -14.89
C GLU A 87 -3.39 -11.67 -14.27
N GLY A 88 -4.26 -11.30 -13.35
CA GLY A 88 -5.12 -12.28 -12.68
C GLY A 88 -4.43 -12.97 -11.51
N ARG A 89 -3.26 -12.50 -11.10
CA ARG A 89 -2.49 -13.07 -10.00
C ARG A 89 -2.77 -12.29 -8.72
N CYS A 90 -2.76 -12.97 -7.60
CA CYS A 90 -2.99 -12.31 -6.32
C CYS A 90 -1.65 -11.84 -5.74
N PRO A 91 -1.45 -10.51 -5.57
CA PRO A 91 -0.18 -9.99 -5.06
C PRO A 91 0.25 -10.63 -3.73
N ALA A 92 -0.69 -10.85 -2.82
CA ALA A 92 -0.35 -11.45 -1.54
C ALA A 92 0.20 -12.88 -1.71
N THR A 93 -0.42 -13.65 -2.59
CA THR A 93 0.04 -15.01 -2.88
C THR A 93 1.40 -15.01 -3.54
N GLU A 94 1.62 -14.11 -4.49
CA GLU A 94 2.91 -14.03 -5.19
C GLU A 94 4.02 -13.64 -4.24
N LEU A 95 3.78 -12.74 -3.32
CA LEU A 95 4.78 -12.36 -2.33
C LEU A 95 5.11 -13.51 -1.40
N LYS A 96 4.11 -14.32 -1.03
CA LYS A 96 4.36 -15.49 -0.21
C LYS A 96 5.23 -16.50 -0.93
N LYS A 97 4.97 -16.75 -2.21
CA LYS A 97 5.79 -17.66 -3.00
C LYS A 97 7.25 -17.19 -3.07
N ASP A 98 7.43 -15.90 -3.34
CA ASP A 98 8.76 -15.33 -3.41
C ASP A 98 9.50 -15.48 -2.09
N LYS A 99 8.81 -15.22 -0.99
CA LYS A 99 9.38 -15.32 0.34
C LYS A 99 9.80 -16.75 0.66
N ILE A 100 8.99 -17.72 0.29
CA ILE A 100 9.28 -19.13 0.52
C ILE A 100 10.50 -19.54 -0.29
N GLN A 101 10.58 -19.11 -1.54
CA GLN A 101 11.72 -19.42 -2.39
C GLN A 101 13.01 -18.84 -1.83
N ARG A 102 12.95 -17.65 -1.27
CA ARG A 102 14.13 -17.03 -0.68
C ARG A 102 14.60 -17.74 0.58
N ALA A 103 13.69 -18.38 1.28
CA ALA A 103 14.02 -19.07 2.52
C ALA A 103 14.74 -20.38 2.26
N ILE A 104 14.70 -20.88 1.06
CA ILE A 104 15.41 -22.08 0.68
C ILE A 104 16.85 -21.74 0.30
#